data_763eb3901742ac59459c89fab4225ecc
#
_entry.id   763eb3901742ac59459c89fab4225ecc
#
_cell.length_a   1.000
_cell.length_b   1.000
_cell.length_c   1.000
_cell.angle_alpha   90.00
_cell.angle_beta   90.00
_cell.angle_gamma   90.00
#
_symmetry.space_group_name_H-M   'P 1'
#
loop_
_entity.id
_entity.type
_entity.pdbx_description
1 polymer ?
#
loop_
_entity_poly.entity_id
_entity_poly.type
_entity_poly.pdbx_seq_one_letter_code
_entity_poly.pdbx_strand_id
1 'polypeptide(L)'
;MPGIPGDEGDILSRLEARIESVASLVATLTREKQAFDARLQTLAAERDRAVEEARAAREEAAVLREENEQLRARQREAFSRIKALLEQIERLELPES
;
A
#
# COMPACT_ATOMS: atom_id res chain seq x y z
N MET A 1 43.59 -55.11 25.29
CA MET A 1 43.49 -54.12 25.25
C MET A 1 42.37 -53.52 25.23
N PRO A 2 42.22 -52.95 25.64
CA PRO A 2 41.23 -52.45 25.80
C PRO A 2 40.52 -51.73 24.99
N GLY A 3 40.05 -51.63 25.05
CA GLY A 3 39.47 -51.16 24.52
C GLY A 3 38.89 -50.43 23.95
N ILE A 4 38.61 -50.16 23.81
CA ILE A 4 37.88 -49.61 23.09
C ILE A 4 37.93 -48.23 23.15
N PRO A 5 38.88 -47.62 23.47
CA PRO A 5 38.99 -46.22 23.33
C PRO A 5 38.59 -45.76 21.95
N GLY A 6 38.79 -46.60 20.96
CA GLY A 6 38.48 -46.22 19.61
C GLY A 6 36.98 -46.04 19.37
N ASP A 7 36.16 -46.91 19.95
CA ASP A 7 34.70 -46.84 19.80
C ASP A 7 34.11 -45.67 20.59
N GLU A 8 34.59 -45.45 21.80
CA GLU A 8 34.15 -44.35 22.61
C GLU A 8 34.51 -43.01 21.99
N GLY A 9 35.74 -42.88 21.49
CA GLY A 9 36.16 -41.67 20.80
C GLY A 9 35.37 -41.44 19.55
N ASP A 10 35.00 -42.50 18.83
CA ASP A 10 34.20 -42.37 17.63
C ASP A 10 32.78 -41.92 17.93
N ILE A 11 32.19 -42.45 18.99
CA ILE A 11 30.87 -42.07 19.45
C ILE A 11 30.86 -40.60 19.89
N LEU A 12 31.85 -40.19 20.65
CA LEU A 12 31.98 -38.80 21.10
C LEU A 12 32.18 -37.87 19.92
N SER A 13 33.00 -38.25 18.95
CA SER A 13 33.18 -37.45 17.74
C SER A 13 31.90 -37.26 16.96
N ARG A 14 31.12 -38.31 16.84
CA ARG A 14 29.82 -38.25 16.15
C ARG A 14 28.86 -37.36 16.90
N LEU A 15 28.85 -37.47 18.23
CA LEU A 15 27.98 -36.63 19.06
C LEU A 15 28.37 -35.18 18.92
N GLU A 16 29.65 -34.88 19.01
CA GLU A 16 30.15 -33.50 18.84
C GLU A 16 29.76 -32.94 17.47
N ALA A 17 29.93 -33.75 16.41
CA ALA A 17 29.58 -33.31 15.07
C ALA A 17 28.08 -33.02 14.94
N ARG A 18 27.25 -33.84 15.57
CA ARG A 18 25.81 -33.62 15.58
C ARG A 18 25.42 -32.40 16.38
N ILE A 19 26.05 -32.15 17.50
CA ILE A 19 25.83 -30.96 18.31
C ILE A 19 26.19 -29.72 17.51
N GLU A 20 27.33 -29.71 16.84
CA GLU A 20 27.74 -28.60 16.00
C GLU A 20 26.77 -28.39 14.85
N SER A 21 26.34 -29.46 14.23
CA SER A 21 25.37 -29.40 13.13
C SER A 21 24.05 -28.79 13.58
N VAL A 22 23.55 -29.26 14.74
CA VAL A 22 22.30 -28.72 15.30
C VAL A 22 22.46 -27.27 15.69
N ALA A 23 23.57 -26.94 16.34
CA ALA A 23 23.84 -25.55 16.72
C ALA A 23 23.90 -24.62 15.51
N SER A 24 24.53 -25.08 14.44
CA SER A 24 24.62 -24.34 13.19
C SER A 24 23.23 -24.14 12.58
N LEU A 25 22.44 -25.22 12.59
CA LEU A 25 21.08 -25.15 12.05
C LEU A 25 20.20 -24.20 12.86
N VAL A 26 20.28 -24.27 14.18
CA VAL A 26 19.55 -23.35 15.06
C VAL A 26 19.95 -21.91 14.80
N ALA A 27 21.24 -21.65 14.65
CA ALA A 27 21.72 -20.31 14.34
C ALA A 27 21.19 -19.80 12.99
N THR A 28 21.18 -20.66 12.00
CA THR A 28 20.65 -20.32 10.67
C THR A 28 19.15 -20.03 10.74
N LEU A 29 18.38 -20.88 11.41
CA LEU A 29 16.95 -20.71 11.55
C LEU A 29 16.60 -19.46 12.34
N THR A 30 17.38 -19.16 13.37
CA THR A 30 17.19 -17.95 14.16
C THR A 30 17.40 -16.70 13.30
N ARG A 31 18.43 -16.70 12.47
CA ARG A 31 18.70 -15.57 11.56
C ARG A 31 17.60 -15.43 10.51
N GLU A 32 17.15 -16.54 9.96
CA GLU A 32 16.06 -16.54 9.00
C GLU A 32 14.78 -16.01 9.63
N LYS A 33 14.49 -16.45 10.85
CA LYS A 33 13.32 -15.95 11.58
C LYS A 33 13.38 -14.46 11.81
N GLN A 34 14.54 -13.96 12.25
CA GLN A 34 14.74 -12.53 12.48
C GLN A 34 14.59 -11.74 11.18
N ALA A 35 15.12 -12.24 10.08
CA ALA A 35 14.98 -11.61 8.79
C ALA A 35 13.52 -11.60 8.35
N PHE A 36 12.80 -12.67 8.57
CA PHE A 36 11.37 -12.76 8.28
C PHE A 36 10.57 -11.77 9.11
N ASP A 37 10.83 -11.71 10.40
CA ASP A 37 10.14 -10.80 11.30
C ASP A 37 10.37 -9.33 10.88
N ALA A 38 11.60 -9.00 10.52
CA ALA A 38 11.93 -7.67 10.04
C ALA A 38 11.18 -7.34 8.74
N ARG A 39 11.10 -8.31 7.85
CA ARG A 39 10.37 -8.19 6.60
C ARG A 39 8.89 -7.98 6.81
N LEU A 40 8.30 -8.75 7.74
CA LEU A 40 6.89 -8.60 8.08
C LEU A 40 6.60 -7.21 8.64
N GLN A 41 7.47 -6.70 9.49
CA GLN A 41 7.32 -5.35 10.03
C GLN A 41 7.39 -4.30 8.94
N THR A 42 8.32 -4.44 8.02
CA THR A 42 8.46 -3.53 6.89
C THR A 42 7.23 -3.56 6.01
N LEU A 43 6.76 -4.76 5.66
CA LEU A 43 5.57 -4.93 4.84
C LEU A 43 4.32 -4.39 5.52
N ALA A 44 4.19 -4.58 6.83
CA ALA A 44 3.07 -4.03 7.58
C ALA A 44 3.09 -2.50 7.56
N ALA A 45 4.26 -1.89 7.72
CA ALA A 45 4.41 -0.44 7.67
C ALA A 45 4.09 0.10 6.26
N GLU A 46 4.55 -0.59 5.23
CA GLU A 46 4.26 -0.22 3.85
C GLU A 46 2.77 -0.33 3.54
N ARG A 47 2.15 -1.40 4.03
CA ARG A 47 0.71 -1.59 3.88
C ARG A 47 -0.07 -0.45 4.54
N ASP A 48 0.28 -0.13 5.77
CA ASP A 48 -0.41 0.92 6.52
C ASP A 48 -0.27 2.27 5.82
N ARG A 49 0.90 2.55 5.29
CA ARG A 49 1.15 3.77 4.51
C ARG A 49 0.32 3.78 3.24
N ALA A 50 0.29 2.67 2.52
CA ALA A 50 -0.48 2.56 1.28
C ALA A 50 -1.98 2.73 1.54
N VAL A 51 -2.49 2.15 2.63
CA VAL A 51 -3.89 2.29 3.03
C VAL A 51 -4.21 3.74 3.35
N GLU A 52 -3.34 4.42 4.08
CA GLU A 52 -3.53 5.82 4.43
C GLU A 52 -3.48 6.73 3.19
N GLU A 53 -2.55 6.49 2.30
CA GLU A 53 -2.46 7.23 1.04
C GLU A 53 -3.70 7.02 0.18
N ALA A 54 -4.21 5.79 0.13
CA ALA A 54 -5.42 5.48 -0.62
C ALA A 54 -6.63 6.19 -0.01
N ARG A 55 -6.71 6.25 1.30
CA ARG A 55 -7.80 6.95 2.00
C ARG A 55 -7.76 8.45 1.70
N ALA A 56 -6.58 9.04 1.81
CA ALA A 56 -6.41 10.46 1.52
C ALA A 56 -6.75 10.79 0.06
N ALA A 57 -6.34 9.93 -0.87
CA ALA A 57 -6.64 10.09 -2.28
C ALA A 57 -8.15 10.02 -2.56
N ARG A 58 -8.85 9.13 -1.86
CA ARG A 58 -10.32 9.01 -2.00
C ARG A 58 -11.03 10.23 -1.47
N GLU A 59 -10.58 10.77 -0.34
CA GLU A 59 -11.14 11.98 0.24
C GLU A 59 -10.94 13.16 -0.71
N GLU A 60 -9.74 13.29 -1.25
CA GLU A 60 -9.44 14.34 -2.22
C GLU A 60 -10.29 14.20 -3.47
N ALA A 61 -10.42 12.98 -3.98
CA ALA A 61 -11.26 12.71 -5.15
C ALA A 61 -12.72 13.07 -4.89
N ALA A 62 -13.23 12.80 -3.68
CA ALA A 62 -14.60 13.15 -3.32
C ALA A 62 -14.79 14.67 -3.30
N VAL A 63 -13.84 15.41 -2.75
CA VAL A 63 -13.88 16.87 -2.73
C VAL A 63 -13.85 17.42 -4.15
N LEU A 64 -12.96 16.91 -4.99
CA LEU A 64 -12.84 17.35 -6.37
C LEU A 64 -14.10 17.06 -7.19
N ARG A 65 -14.76 15.94 -6.93
CA ARG A 65 -16.04 15.62 -7.59
C ARG A 65 -17.10 16.61 -7.21
N GLU A 66 -17.20 16.93 -5.94
CA GLU A 66 -18.18 17.90 -5.45
C GLU A 66 -17.93 19.29 -6.05
N GLU A 67 -16.68 19.73 -6.05
CA GLU A 67 -16.32 20.99 -6.67
C GLU A 67 -16.64 20.99 -8.16
N ASN A 68 -16.37 19.89 -8.83
CA ASN A 68 -16.67 19.75 -10.25
C ASN A 68 -18.16 19.84 -10.52
N GLU A 69 -18.98 19.20 -9.70
CA GLU A 69 -20.45 19.27 -9.80
C GLU A 69 -20.95 20.69 -9.60
N GLN A 70 -20.40 21.39 -8.60
CA GLN A 70 -20.77 22.79 -8.35
C GLN A 70 -20.37 23.69 -9.52
N LEU A 71 -19.19 23.51 -10.05
CA LEU A 71 -18.75 24.30 -11.21
C LEU A 71 -19.60 24.02 -12.44
N ARG A 72 -19.98 22.78 -12.67
CA ARG A 72 -20.85 22.44 -13.77
C ARG A 72 -22.23 23.05 -13.61
N ALA A 73 -22.76 23.04 -12.38
CA ALA A 73 -24.04 23.66 -12.10
C ALA A 73 -24.00 25.16 -12.36
N ARG A 74 -22.95 25.84 -11.92
CA ARG A 74 -22.75 27.26 -12.18
C ARG A 74 -22.63 27.54 -13.67
N GLN A 75 -21.92 26.69 -14.38
CA GLN A 75 -21.75 26.82 -15.81
C GLN A 75 -23.08 26.70 -16.54
N ARG A 76 -23.89 25.73 -16.16
CA ARG A 76 -25.24 25.55 -16.74
C ARG A 76 -26.13 26.76 -16.44
N GLU A 77 -26.07 27.27 -15.22
CA GLU A 77 -26.85 28.44 -14.84
C GLU A 77 -26.41 29.67 -15.64
N ALA A 78 -25.10 29.89 -15.73
CA ALA A 78 -24.58 31.00 -16.51
C ALA A 78 -24.98 30.90 -17.99
N PHE A 79 -24.91 29.70 -18.54
CA PHE A 79 -25.30 29.45 -19.91
C PHE A 79 -26.76 29.72 -20.14
N SER A 80 -27.60 29.31 -19.19
CA SER A 80 -29.05 29.56 -19.24
C SER A 80 -29.36 31.05 -19.19
N ARG A 81 -28.65 31.80 -18.36
CA ARG A 81 -28.84 33.27 -18.29
C ARG A 81 -28.41 33.97 -19.56
N ILE A 82 -27.28 33.54 -20.13
CA ILE A 82 -26.79 34.09 -21.39
C ILE A 82 -27.79 33.82 -22.51
N LYS A 83 -28.34 32.62 -22.55
CA LYS A 83 -29.35 32.25 -23.53
C LYS A 83 -30.59 33.10 -23.40
N ALA A 84 -31.06 33.33 -22.16
CA ALA A 84 -32.23 34.16 -21.90
C ALA A 84 -31.99 35.60 -22.31
N LEU A 85 -30.82 36.17 -22.04
CA LEU A 85 -30.45 37.50 -22.45
C LEU A 85 -30.37 37.63 -23.95
N LEU A 86 -29.81 36.63 -24.63
CA LEU A 86 -29.75 36.62 -26.08
C LEU A 86 -31.14 36.62 -26.68
N GLU A 87 -32.06 35.84 -26.16
CA GLU A 87 -33.46 35.82 -26.61
C GLU A 87 -34.13 37.15 -26.43
N GLN A 88 -33.86 37.84 -25.32
CA GLN A 88 -34.42 39.18 -25.08
C GLN A 88 -33.87 40.17 -26.09
N ILE A 89 -32.59 40.14 -26.37
CA ILE A 89 -31.95 41.02 -27.34
C ILE A 89 -32.53 40.77 -28.73
N GLU A 90 -32.70 39.52 -29.11
CA GLU A 90 -33.30 39.19 -30.41
C GLU A 90 -34.73 39.71 -30.52
N ARG A 91 -35.52 39.66 -29.46
CA ARG A 91 -36.89 40.21 -29.46
C ARG A 91 -36.86 41.74 -29.64
N LEU A 92 -35.91 42.42 -29.01
CA LEU A 92 -35.77 43.86 -29.12
C LEU A 92 -35.33 44.28 -30.50
N GLU A 93 -34.55 43.46 -31.19
CA GLU A 93 -34.05 43.76 -32.52
C GLU A 93 -35.06 43.45 -33.61
N LEU A 94 -36.09 42.62 -33.34
CA LEU A 94 -37.08 42.32 -34.31
C LEU A 94 -37.91 43.55 -34.63
N PRO A 95 -38.11 43.87 -35.89
CA PRO A 95 -38.92 45.02 -36.26
C PRO A 95 -40.36 44.74 -35.89
N GLU A 96 -41.01 45.73 -35.38
CA GLU A 96 -42.43 45.63 -35.10
C GLU A 96 -43.16 45.70 -36.44
N SER A 97 -43.88 44.69 -36.72
CA SER A 97 -44.63 44.66 -37.95
C SER A 97 -46.04 45.07 -37.73
#